data_370bcbe9c16ceb55baa4dc40a625bd27
#
_entry.id   370bcbe9c16ceb55baa4dc40a625bd27
#
_cell.length_a   1.000
_cell.length_b   1.000
_cell.length_c   1.000
_cell.angle_alpha   90.00
_cell.angle_beta   90.00
_cell.angle_gamma   90.00
#
_symmetry.space_group_name_H-M   'P 1'
#
loop_
_entity.id
_entity.type
_entity.pdbx_description
1 polymer ?
#
loop_
_entity_poly.entity_id
_entity_poly.type
_entity_poly.pdbx_seq_one_letter_code
_entity_poly.pdbx_strand_id
1 'polypeptide(L)'
;APTLVHAVFARCMSALKDERVQASAMLKGPAQAEFADDRVRSISHLRAALYASKICAYAEGFALLREASREYGWNLDLGGVALLWIIRAQFLERITDAFNHNPNLTNLILDPYFKNVIISSQDSWRLLAIWAIQNGIPVPAFASALSYYDSYRAPELPANLIQAQRDYFGAHTYERADRPGTYHTDWLAPGDIAESLESK
;
A
#
# COMPACT_ATOMS: atom_id res chain seq x y z
N ALA A 1 -4.90 3.40 4.81
CA ALA A 1 -5.01 2.00 4.35
C ALA A 1 -5.37 1.98 2.85
N PRO A 2 -4.40 2.28 1.95
CA PRO A 2 -4.68 2.40 0.51
C PRO A 2 -5.20 1.10 -0.12
N THR A 3 -4.70 -0.07 0.27
CA THR A 3 -5.17 -1.35 -0.26
C THR A 3 -6.65 -1.60 0.05
N LEU A 4 -7.12 -1.24 1.25
CA LEU A 4 -8.54 -1.36 1.62
C LEU A 4 -9.41 -0.45 0.77
N VAL A 5 -8.99 0.80 0.52
CA VAL A 5 -9.71 1.75 -0.33
C VAL A 5 -9.84 1.22 -1.76
N HIS A 6 -8.75 0.70 -2.33
CA HIS A 6 -8.76 0.09 -3.66
C HIS A 6 -9.64 -1.17 -3.74
N ALA A 7 -9.70 -1.95 -2.66
CA ALA A 7 -10.61 -3.10 -2.58
C ALA A 7 -12.09 -2.67 -2.59
N VAL A 8 -12.44 -1.57 -1.89
CA VAL A 8 -13.78 -0.99 -1.93
C VAL A 8 -14.13 -0.50 -3.34
N PHE A 9 -13.24 0.23 -4.01
CA PHE A 9 -13.47 0.67 -5.38
C PHE A 9 -13.60 -0.51 -6.36
N ALA A 10 -12.80 -1.56 -6.22
CA ALA A 10 -12.94 -2.77 -7.01
C ALA A 10 -14.33 -3.42 -6.84
N ARG A 11 -14.85 -3.43 -5.60
CA ARG A 11 -16.20 -3.90 -5.32
C ARG A 11 -17.26 -3.01 -5.96
N CYS A 12 -17.13 -1.69 -5.92
CA CYS A 12 -18.05 -0.76 -6.60
C CYS A 12 -18.08 -1.03 -8.11
N MET A 13 -16.90 -1.16 -8.73
CA MET A 13 -16.80 -1.52 -10.16
C MET A 13 -17.42 -2.89 -10.46
N SER A 14 -17.31 -3.84 -9.55
CA SER A 14 -17.93 -5.16 -9.69
C SER A 14 -19.45 -5.10 -9.77
N ALA A 15 -20.08 -4.16 -9.09
CA ALA A 15 -21.55 -3.97 -9.09
C ALA A 15 -22.11 -3.47 -10.43
N LEU A 16 -21.29 -2.80 -11.26
CA LEU A 16 -21.69 -2.23 -12.56
C LEU A 16 -21.64 -3.28 -13.69
N LYS A 17 -22.23 -4.47 -13.49
CA LYS A 17 -22.06 -5.60 -14.41
C LYS A 17 -22.53 -5.30 -15.81
N ASP A 18 -23.76 -4.79 -15.97
CA ASP A 18 -24.39 -4.59 -17.28
C ASP A 18 -23.68 -3.47 -18.07
N GLU A 19 -23.28 -2.41 -17.38
CA GLU A 19 -22.49 -1.33 -17.96
C GLU A 19 -21.12 -1.84 -18.43
N ARG A 20 -20.43 -2.65 -17.62
CA ARG A 20 -19.13 -3.24 -18.00
C ARG A 20 -19.24 -4.18 -19.19
N VAL A 21 -20.32 -4.95 -19.30
CA VAL A 21 -20.57 -5.81 -20.47
C VAL A 21 -20.73 -4.96 -21.74
N GLN A 22 -21.51 -3.88 -21.68
CA GLN A 22 -21.66 -2.96 -22.81
C GLN A 22 -20.33 -2.29 -23.16
N ALA A 23 -19.60 -1.78 -22.16
CA ALA A 23 -18.30 -1.14 -22.36
C ALA A 23 -17.28 -2.10 -22.98
N SER A 24 -17.26 -3.38 -22.59
CA SER A 24 -16.33 -4.37 -23.13
C SER A 24 -16.50 -4.64 -24.61
N ALA A 25 -17.69 -4.42 -25.16
CA ALA A 25 -17.95 -4.53 -26.60
C ALA A 25 -17.41 -3.34 -27.39
N MET A 26 -17.24 -2.18 -26.74
CA MET A 26 -16.86 -0.90 -27.37
C MET A 26 -15.39 -0.55 -27.15
N LEU A 27 -14.86 -0.86 -25.98
CA LEU A 27 -13.51 -0.49 -25.54
C LEU A 27 -12.54 -1.67 -25.73
N LYS A 28 -11.56 -1.49 -26.62
CA LYS A 28 -10.55 -2.53 -26.85
C LYS A 28 -9.48 -2.49 -25.78
N GLY A 29 -9.19 -3.65 -25.20
CA GLY A 29 -8.03 -3.88 -24.33
C GLY A 29 -6.79 -4.31 -25.12
N PRO A 30 -5.66 -4.53 -24.42
CA PRO A 30 -4.45 -5.08 -25.01
C PRO A 30 -4.70 -6.52 -25.49
N ALA A 31 -3.88 -6.98 -26.45
CA ALA A 31 -3.83 -8.40 -26.79
C ALA A 31 -3.31 -9.18 -25.57
N GLN A 32 -4.02 -10.25 -25.21
CA GLN A 32 -3.60 -11.09 -24.09
C GLN A 32 -2.45 -12.00 -24.53
N ALA A 33 -1.40 -12.06 -23.70
CA ALA A 33 -0.29 -12.98 -23.86
C ALA A 33 -0.33 -14.05 -22.77
N GLU A 34 0.12 -15.23 -23.13
CA GLU A 34 0.31 -16.30 -22.14
C GLU A 34 1.37 -15.90 -21.11
N PHE A 35 1.24 -16.41 -19.90
CA PHE A 35 2.27 -16.22 -18.88
C PHE A 35 3.51 -17.04 -19.28
N ALA A 36 4.69 -16.43 -19.22
CA ALA A 36 5.92 -16.98 -19.81
C ALA A 36 6.44 -18.27 -19.15
N ASP A 37 5.90 -18.66 -18.01
CA ASP A 37 6.29 -19.86 -17.26
C ASP A 37 5.32 -21.03 -17.45
N ASP A 38 5.81 -22.24 -17.14
CA ASP A 38 4.93 -23.39 -17.02
C ASP A 38 3.88 -23.21 -15.91
N ARG A 39 2.83 -24.02 -15.96
CA ARG A 39 1.70 -23.92 -15.02
C ARG A 39 2.12 -24.03 -13.54
N VAL A 40 3.10 -24.86 -13.22
CA VAL A 40 3.53 -25.10 -11.84
C VAL A 40 4.24 -23.86 -11.29
N ARG A 41 5.15 -23.29 -12.07
CA ARG A 41 5.85 -22.05 -11.73
C ARG A 41 4.88 -20.87 -11.64
N SER A 42 3.96 -20.76 -12.59
CA SER A 42 2.92 -19.70 -12.57
C SER A 42 2.10 -19.75 -11.29
N ILE A 43 1.68 -20.94 -10.84
CA ILE A 43 0.95 -21.12 -9.57
C ILE A 43 1.85 -20.76 -8.37
N SER A 44 3.14 -21.11 -8.41
CA SER A 44 4.09 -20.75 -7.36
C SER A 44 4.28 -19.24 -7.23
N HIS A 45 4.45 -18.54 -8.35
CA HIS A 45 4.52 -17.07 -8.39
C HIS A 45 3.22 -16.45 -7.86
N LEU A 46 2.07 -16.94 -8.28
CA LEU A 46 0.77 -16.45 -7.80
C LEU A 46 0.61 -16.62 -6.28
N ARG A 47 1.00 -17.78 -5.75
CA ARG A 47 0.96 -18.06 -4.30
C ARG A 47 1.84 -17.10 -3.52
N ALA A 48 3.10 -16.91 -3.92
CA ALA A 48 4.05 -16.02 -3.27
C ALA A 48 3.55 -14.56 -3.30
N ALA A 49 3.09 -14.11 -4.45
CA ALA A 49 2.60 -12.75 -4.66
C ALA A 49 1.31 -12.45 -3.87
N LEU A 50 0.35 -13.38 -3.84
CA LEU A 50 -0.87 -13.23 -3.04
C LEU A 50 -0.56 -13.24 -1.54
N TYR A 51 0.42 -14.03 -1.11
CA TYR A 51 0.81 -14.05 0.29
C TYR A 51 1.47 -12.74 0.72
N ALA A 52 2.38 -12.19 -0.09
CA ALA A 52 3.00 -10.89 0.16
C ALA A 52 1.97 -9.74 0.18
N SER A 53 1.04 -9.70 -0.78
CA SER A 53 -0.01 -8.67 -0.81
C SER A 53 -0.96 -8.79 0.39
N LYS A 54 -1.27 -10.01 0.83
CA LYS A 54 -2.03 -10.26 2.05
C LYS A 54 -1.32 -9.71 3.29
N ILE A 55 -0.02 -9.93 3.43
CA ILE A 55 0.77 -9.36 4.55
C ILE A 55 0.65 -7.84 4.56
N CYS A 56 0.81 -7.17 3.43
CA CYS A 56 0.68 -5.71 3.35
C CYS A 56 -0.73 -5.24 3.71
N ALA A 57 -1.78 -5.91 3.24
CA ALA A 57 -3.15 -5.54 3.59
C ALA A 57 -3.42 -5.63 5.11
N TYR A 58 -2.92 -6.67 5.77
CA TYR A 58 -3.00 -6.78 7.22
C TYR A 58 -2.12 -5.74 7.93
N ALA A 59 -0.92 -5.48 7.43
CA ALA A 59 -0.04 -4.46 7.98
C ALA A 59 -0.69 -3.07 7.96
N GLU A 60 -1.35 -2.70 6.87
CA GLU A 60 -2.15 -1.47 6.79
C GLU A 60 -3.30 -1.45 7.80
N GLY A 61 -4.02 -2.56 7.95
CA GLY A 61 -5.13 -2.68 8.89
C GLY A 61 -4.66 -2.54 10.34
N PHE A 62 -3.60 -3.23 10.74
CA PHE A 62 -3.04 -3.14 12.08
C PHE A 62 -2.39 -1.78 12.36
N ALA A 63 -1.76 -1.15 11.38
CA ALA A 63 -1.27 0.23 11.51
C ALA A 63 -2.42 1.21 11.75
N LEU A 64 -3.54 1.06 11.03
CA LEU A 64 -4.75 1.87 11.26
C LEU A 64 -5.34 1.65 12.66
N LEU A 65 -5.45 0.40 13.12
CA LEU A 65 -5.94 0.07 14.47
C LEU A 65 -5.05 0.68 15.54
N ARG A 66 -3.73 0.65 15.36
CA ARG A 66 -2.78 1.27 16.29
C ARG A 66 -2.97 2.77 16.38
N GLU A 67 -3.07 3.47 15.25
CA GLU A 67 -3.29 4.91 15.24
C GLU A 67 -4.65 5.30 15.86
N ALA A 68 -5.71 4.56 15.53
CA ALA A 68 -7.02 4.74 16.15
C ALA A 68 -6.97 4.47 17.68
N SER A 69 -6.26 3.43 18.10
CA SER A 69 -6.07 3.13 19.53
C SER A 69 -5.39 4.29 20.27
N ARG A 70 -4.38 4.90 19.64
CA ARG A 70 -3.70 6.06 20.19
C ARG A 70 -4.59 7.29 20.23
N GLU A 71 -5.28 7.60 19.15
CA GLU A 71 -6.14 8.78 19.00
C GLU A 71 -7.32 8.75 19.96
N TYR A 72 -7.95 7.59 20.12
CA TYR A 72 -9.14 7.42 20.95
C TYR A 72 -8.86 6.83 22.35
N GLY A 73 -7.61 6.60 22.70
CA GLY A 73 -7.23 6.07 24.02
C GLY A 73 -7.74 4.65 24.31
N TRP A 74 -7.89 3.80 23.31
CA TRP A 74 -8.46 2.45 23.47
C TRP A 74 -7.52 1.44 24.12
N ASN A 75 -6.22 1.68 24.11
CA ASN A 75 -5.19 0.77 24.63
C ASN A 75 -5.34 -0.67 24.09
N LEU A 76 -5.53 -0.81 22.78
CA LEU A 76 -5.75 -2.10 22.14
C LEU A 76 -4.53 -3.03 22.28
N ASP A 77 -4.75 -4.25 22.74
CA ASP A 77 -3.82 -5.35 22.57
C ASP A 77 -3.93 -5.91 21.15
N LEU A 78 -3.03 -5.49 20.28
CA LEU A 78 -3.04 -5.89 18.86
C LEU A 78 -2.78 -7.39 18.67
N GLY A 79 -2.00 -8.02 19.54
CA GLY A 79 -1.80 -9.46 19.57
C GLY A 79 -3.10 -10.20 19.91
N GLY A 80 -3.80 -9.73 20.93
CA GLY A 80 -5.11 -10.24 21.31
C GLY A 80 -6.17 -10.03 20.22
N VAL A 81 -6.17 -8.87 19.54
CA VAL A 81 -7.07 -8.63 18.39
C VAL A 81 -6.79 -9.64 17.28
N ALA A 82 -5.53 -9.92 16.95
CA ALA A 82 -5.18 -10.94 15.95
C ALA A 82 -5.66 -12.33 16.38
N LEU A 83 -5.53 -12.66 17.67
CA LEU A 83 -5.96 -13.93 18.25
C LEU A 83 -7.48 -14.14 18.14
N LEU A 84 -8.28 -13.11 18.35
CA LEU A 84 -9.74 -13.17 18.23
C LEU A 84 -10.21 -13.51 16.80
N TRP A 85 -9.41 -13.19 15.79
CA TRP A 85 -9.70 -13.49 14.39
C TRP A 85 -9.21 -14.88 13.97
N ILE A 86 -8.55 -15.64 14.86
CA ILE A 86 -8.08 -17.00 14.57
C ILE A 86 -9.27 -17.96 14.51
N ILE A 87 -9.99 -17.91 13.38
CA ILE A 87 -10.83 -19.01 12.94
C ILE A 87 -10.08 -19.73 11.82
N ARG A 88 -9.11 -20.61 12.17
CA ARG A 88 -8.37 -21.51 11.27
C ARG A 88 -7.29 -20.92 10.35
N ALA A 89 -6.53 -19.90 10.76
CA ALA A 89 -5.48 -19.37 9.91
C ALA A 89 -4.13 -19.26 10.65
N GLN A 90 -3.20 -20.16 10.36
CA GLN A 90 -1.78 -20.08 10.82
C GLN A 90 -1.15 -18.70 10.62
N PHE A 91 -1.64 -17.96 9.63
CA PHE A 91 -1.20 -16.60 9.36
C PHE A 91 -1.50 -15.63 10.51
N LEU A 92 -2.64 -15.76 11.17
CA LEU A 92 -3.02 -14.90 12.31
C LEU A 92 -2.22 -15.24 13.58
N GLU A 93 -1.86 -16.51 13.77
CA GLU A 93 -0.92 -16.90 14.82
C GLU A 93 0.41 -16.19 14.68
N ARG A 94 0.94 -16.08 13.46
CA ARG A 94 2.18 -15.33 13.18
C ARG A 94 2.06 -13.84 13.50
N ILE A 95 0.88 -13.25 13.30
CA ILE A 95 0.64 -11.85 13.68
C ILE A 95 0.60 -11.70 15.20
N THR A 96 -0.08 -12.62 15.88
CA THR A 96 -0.09 -12.67 17.36
C THR A 96 1.33 -12.81 17.90
N ASP A 97 2.12 -13.73 17.35
CA ASP A 97 3.52 -13.93 17.75
C ASP A 97 4.35 -12.64 17.54
N ALA A 98 4.20 -11.96 16.41
CA ALA A 98 4.93 -10.73 16.11
C ALA A 98 4.66 -9.64 17.17
N PHE A 99 3.40 -9.41 17.53
CA PHE A 99 3.03 -8.41 18.55
C PHE A 99 3.36 -8.87 19.98
N ASN A 100 3.32 -10.17 20.29
CA ASN A 100 3.78 -10.70 21.58
C ASN A 100 5.30 -10.53 21.75
N HIS A 101 6.09 -10.73 20.69
CA HIS A 101 7.53 -10.50 20.73
C HIS A 101 7.89 -9.01 20.78
N ASN A 102 7.13 -8.17 20.10
CA ASN A 102 7.35 -6.73 20.07
C ASN A 102 6.01 -5.97 20.14
N PRO A 103 5.49 -5.68 21.33
CA PRO A 103 4.25 -4.91 21.51
C PRO A 103 4.31 -3.51 20.89
N ASN A 104 5.52 -2.95 20.71
CA ASN A 104 5.75 -1.65 20.09
C ASN A 104 6.05 -1.73 18.58
N LEU A 105 5.79 -2.84 17.93
CA LEU A 105 6.01 -3.02 16.51
C LEU A 105 5.24 -1.97 15.71
N THR A 106 5.96 -1.09 15.05
CA THR A 106 5.36 0.05 14.33
C THR A 106 4.63 -0.36 13.06
N ASN A 107 5.07 -1.45 12.44
CA ASN A 107 4.42 -2.01 11.26
C ASN A 107 4.73 -3.50 11.16
N LEU A 108 3.73 -4.30 10.82
CA LEU A 108 3.85 -5.75 10.73
C LEU A 108 4.93 -6.20 9.71
N ILE A 109 5.15 -5.45 8.62
CA ILE A 109 6.18 -5.78 7.62
C ILE A 109 7.61 -5.64 8.13
N LEU A 110 7.83 -5.03 9.30
CA LEU A 110 9.14 -4.91 9.95
C LEU A 110 9.47 -6.11 10.85
N ASP A 111 8.46 -6.93 11.20
CA ASP A 111 8.70 -8.18 11.91
C ASP A 111 9.61 -9.11 11.09
N PRO A 112 10.59 -9.79 11.70
CA PRO A 112 11.56 -10.61 10.99
C PRO A 112 10.95 -11.69 10.08
N TYR A 113 9.88 -12.35 10.51
CA TYR A 113 9.21 -13.36 9.71
C TYR A 113 8.56 -12.73 8.47
N PHE A 114 7.72 -11.72 8.65
CA PHE A 114 6.99 -11.08 7.56
C PHE A 114 7.91 -10.35 6.59
N LYS A 115 8.95 -9.68 7.11
CA LYS A 115 9.99 -9.06 6.30
C LYS A 115 10.65 -10.06 5.35
N ASN A 116 11.09 -11.22 5.87
CA ASN A 116 11.76 -12.23 5.05
C ASN A 116 10.82 -12.83 4.00
N VAL A 117 9.57 -13.07 4.34
CA VAL A 117 8.56 -13.56 3.37
C VAL A 117 8.34 -12.54 2.25
N ILE A 118 8.20 -11.26 2.57
CA ILE A 118 8.00 -10.23 1.55
C ILE A 118 9.23 -10.13 0.66
N ILE A 119 10.44 -10.08 1.24
CA ILE A 119 11.70 -10.00 0.47
C ILE A 119 11.81 -11.17 -0.52
N SER A 120 11.53 -12.40 -0.09
CA SER A 120 11.62 -13.58 -0.96
C SER A 120 10.49 -13.65 -2.01
N SER A 121 9.42 -12.90 -1.83
CA SER A 121 8.27 -12.91 -2.73
C SER A 121 8.26 -11.79 -3.76
N GLN A 122 9.15 -10.79 -3.63
CA GLN A 122 9.10 -9.57 -4.43
C GLN A 122 9.17 -9.80 -5.94
N ASP A 123 10.08 -10.66 -6.40
CA ASP A 123 10.25 -10.93 -7.83
C ASP A 123 8.99 -11.54 -8.42
N SER A 124 8.41 -12.52 -7.73
CA SER A 124 7.14 -13.13 -8.11
C SER A 124 5.99 -12.13 -8.14
N TRP A 125 5.95 -11.24 -7.15
CA TRP A 125 4.89 -10.24 -7.03
C TRP A 125 4.96 -9.20 -8.16
N ARG A 126 6.16 -8.69 -8.44
CA ARG A 126 6.39 -7.73 -9.53
C ARG A 126 6.12 -8.36 -10.90
N LEU A 127 6.60 -9.58 -11.12
CA LEU A 127 6.36 -10.32 -12.36
C LEU A 127 4.86 -10.44 -12.66
N LEU A 128 4.06 -10.85 -11.67
CA LEU A 128 2.61 -10.98 -11.84
C LEU A 128 1.89 -9.64 -12.00
N ALA A 129 2.31 -8.60 -11.27
CA ALA A 129 1.72 -7.27 -11.41
C ALA A 129 1.96 -6.71 -12.81
N ILE A 130 3.18 -6.82 -13.31
CA ILE A 130 3.55 -6.39 -14.67
C ILE A 130 2.73 -7.16 -15.71
N TRP A 131 2.71 -8.49 -15.62
CA TRP A 131 1.97 -9.31 -16.56
C TRP A 131 0.47 -8.99 -16.56
N ALA A 132 -0.13 -8.84 -15.39
CA ALA A 132 -1.55 -8.49 -15.29
C ALA A 132 -1.85 -7.13 -15.94
N ILE A 133 -1.02 -6.11 -15.67
CA ILE A 133 -1.18 -4.77 -16.24
C ILE A 133 -1.02 -4.80 -17.77
N GLN A 134 0.00 -5.48 -18.27
CA GLN A 134 0.25 -5.62 -19.71
C GLN A 134 -0.88 -6.33 -20.46
N ASN A 135 -1.58 -7.24 -19.79
CA ASN A 135 -2.70 -7.99 -20.36
C ASN A 135 -4.09 -7.38 -20.05
N GLY A 136 -4.14 -6.17 -19.50
CA GLY A 136 -5.40 -5.50 -19.17
C GLY A 136 -6.22 -6.19 -18.08
N ILE A 137 -5.58 -7.01 -17.23
CA ILE A 137 -6.24 -7.67 -16.10
C ILE A 137 -6.24 -6.71 -14.90
N PRO A 138 -7.42 -6.28 -14.43
CA PRO A 138 -7.50 -5.34 -13.32
C PRO A 138 -7.10 -6.00 -11.99
N VAL A 139 -6.06 -5.46 -11.35
CA VAL A 139 -5.53 -5.95 -10.07
C VAL A 139 -5.38 -4.81 -9.04
N PRO A 140 -6.41 -3.99 -8.79
CA PRO A 140 -6.28 -2.73 -8.04
C PRO A 140 -5.74 -2.94 -6.62
N ALA A 141 -6.31 -3.83 -5.83
CA ALA A 141 -5.85 -4.08 -4.46
C ALA A 141 -4.45 -4.73 -4.42
N PHE A 142 -4.17 -5.63 -5.36
CA PHE A 142 -2.88 -6.31 -5.46
C PHE A 142 -1.73 -5.34 -5.84
N ALA A 143 -1.99 -4.47 -6.84
CA ALA A 143 -1.04 -3.43 -7.25
C ALA A 143 -0.88 -2.35 -6.16
N SER A 144 -1.96 -1.98 -5.48
CA SER A 144 -1.92 -1.04 -4.36
C SER A 144 -1.09 -1.56 -3.18
N ALA A 145 -1.19 -2.84 -2.85
CA ALA A 145 -0.39 -3.44 -1.80
C ALA A 145 1.11 -3.42 -2.14
N LEU A 146 1.48 -3.64 -3.39
CA LEU A 146 2.87 -3.50 -3.86
C LEU A 146 3.34 -2.05 -3.78
N SER A 147 2.51 -1.10 -4.22
CA SER A 147 2.79 0.32 -4.13
C SER A 147 2.93 0.80 -2.68
N TYR A 148 2.10 0.28 -1.77
CA TYR A 148 2.23 0.55 -0.34
C TYR A 148 3.58 0.07 0.20
N TYR A 149 3.98 -1.16 -0.11
CA TYR A 149 5.28 -1.70 0.29
C TYR A 149 6.44 -0.85 -0.24
N ASP A 150 6.39 -0.47 -1.53
CA ASP A 150 7.43 0.35 -2.14
C ASP A 150 7.49 1.75 -1.52
N SER A 151 6.34 2.36 -1.24
CA SER A 151 6.27 3.65 -0.58
C SER A 151 6.78 3.59 0.86
N TYR A 152 6.41 2.55 1.60
CA TYR A 152 6.79 2.41 3.00
C TYR A 152 8.30 2.22 3.21
N ARG A 153 8.99 1.59 2.26
CA ARG A 153 10.45 1.36 2.31
C ARG A 153 11.29 2.46 1.64
N ALA A 154 10.66 3.41 0.96
CA ALA A 154 11.37 4.48 0.27
C ALA A 154 11.72 5.61 1.25
N PRO A 155 13.00 5.99 1.38
CA PRO A 155 13.38 7.14 2.20
C PRO A 155 12.87 8.46 1.61
N GLU A 156 12.76 8.54 0.28
CA GLU A 156 12.18 9.67 -0.44
C GLU A 156 11.06 9.16 -1.35
N LEU A 157 9.93 9.83 -1.31
CA LEU A 157 8.76 9.51 -2.13
C LEU A 157 8.69 10.42 -3.35
N PRO A 158 8.22 9.93 -4.50
CA PRO A 158 7.93 10.75 -5.68
C PRO A 158 6.64 11.57 -5.47
N ALA A 159 6.54 12.27 -4.33
CA ALA A 159 5.35 13.00 -3.88
C ALA A 159 5.53 14.53 -3.96
N ASN A 160 6.64 15.01 -4.50
CA ASN A 160 6.97 16.43 -4.54
C ASN A 160 5.90 17.26 -5.25
N LEU A 161 5.38 16.78 -6.36
CA LEU A 161 4.32 17.49 -7.10
C LEU A 161 3.02 17.58 -6.27
N ILE A 162 2.66 16.53 -5.57
CA ILE A 162 1.47 16.53 -4.69
C ILE A 162 1.66 17.50 -3.53
N GLN A 163 2.86 17.53 -2.94
CA GLN A 163 3.16 18.46 -1.85
C GLN A 163 3.22 19.91 -2.35
N ALA A 164 3.77 20.14 -3.54
CA ALA A 164 3.75 21.45 -4.19
C ALA A 164 2.31 21.91 -4.46
N GLN A 165 1.43 21.05 -4.96
CA GLN A 165 0.00 21.38 -5.13
C GLN A 165 -0.67 21.75 -3.80
N ARG A 166 -0.42 21.00 -2.74
CA ARG A 166 -0.97 21.30 -1.42
C ARG A 166 -0.49 22.65 -0.89
N ASP A 167 0.78 22.95 -1.10
CA ASP A 167 1.36 24.23 -0.71
C ASP A 167 0.79 25.38 -1.54
N TYR A 168 0.66 25.19 -2.86
CA TYR A 168 0.04 26.17 -3.76
C TYR A 168 -1.42 26.50 -3.41
N PHE A 169 -2.25 25.48 -3.14
CA PHE A 169 -3.68 25.67 -2.90
C PHE A 169 -4.03 26.09 -1.47
N GLY A 170 -3.20 25.80 -0.49
CA GLY A 170 -3.57 26.01 0.90
C GLY A 170 -2.41 26.29 1.85
N ALA A 171 -1.24 26.67 1.36
CA ALA A 171 -0.05 26.93 2.18
C ALA A 171 0.23 25.79 3.18
N HIS A 172 0.06 24.54 2.75
CA HIS A 172 0.24 23.35 3.62
C HIS A 172 1.70 23.04 3.92
N THR A 173 2.60 23.87 3.47
CA THR A 173 4.04 23.79 3.75
C THR A 173 4.71 22.51 3.27
N TYR A 174 6.02 22.47 3.28
CA TYR A 174 6.83 21.30 2.95
C TYR A 174 8.18 21.34 3.65
N GLU A 175 8.80 20.18 3.82
CA GLU A 175 10.18 20.03 4.25
C GLU A 175 11.08 19.88 3.03
N ARG A 176 12.29 20.44 3.10
CA ARG A 176 13.29 20.32 2.02
C ARG A 176 14.27 19.21 2.34
N ALA A 177 14.73 18.50 1.29
CA ALA A 177 15.77 17.48 1.44
C ALA A 177 17.18 18.04 1.64
N ASP A 178 17.42 19.28 1.20
CA ASP A 178 18.74 19.93 1.21
C ASP A 178 18.99 20.79 2.46
N ARG A 179 17.98 21.10 3.24
CA ARG A 179 18.09 21.89 4.48
C ARG A 179 16.93 21.63 5.44
N PRO A 180 17.18 21.67 6.75
CA PRO A 180 16.14 21.51 7.75
C PRO A 180 15.17 22.68 7.79
N GLY A 181 13.96 22.46 8.29
CA GLY A 181 12.92 23.46 8.50
C GLY A 181 11.69 23.21 7.65
N THR A 182 10.65 24.00 7.92
CA THR A 182 9.38 23.98 7.22
C THR A 182 9.27 25.20 6.31
N TYR A 183 8.88 25.01 5.08
CA TYR A 183 8.89 26.02 4.04
C TYR A 183 7.50 26.18 3.41
N HIS A 184 7.22 27.39 2.98
CA HIS A 184 6.14 27.75 2.08
C HIS A 184 6.72 28.52 0.88
N THR A 185 6.19 28.28 -0.31
CA THR A 185 6.57 29.03 -1.51
C THR A 185 5.44 29.98 -1.90
N ASP A 186 5.76 31.25 -2.10
CA ASP A 186 4.84 32.15 -2.81
C ASP A 186 4.88 31.85 -4.31
N TRP A 187 3.99 30.96 -4.73
CA TRP A 187 3.92 30.45 -6.11
C TRP A 187 3.54 31.51 -7.15
N LEU A 188 3.07 32.69 -6.72
CA LEU A 188 2.66 33.79 -7.58
C LEU A 188 3.68 34.91 -7.63
N ALA A 189 4.68 34.90 -6.75
CA ALA A 189 5.75 35.88 -6.75
C ALA A 189 6.73 35.66 -7.92
N PRO A 190 7.26 36.68 -8.56
CA PRO A 190 8.30 36.54 -9.54
C PRO A 190 9.62 36.09 -8.88
N GLY A 191 10.03 34.86 -9.11
CA GLY A 191 11.25 34.23 -8.57
C GLY A 191 10.96 33.14 -7.54
N ASP A 192 11.91 32.23 -7.34
CA ASP A 192 11.83 31.14 -6.35
C ASP A 192 12.01 31.69 -4.93
N ILE A 193 10.95 32.24 -4.33
CA ILE A 193 10.97 32.68 -2.95
C ILE A 193 10.31 31.62 -2.08
N ALA A 194 11.11 30.66 -1.63
CA ALA A 194 10.72 29.77 -0.54
C ALA A 194 11.03 30.46 0.78
N GLU A 195 10.01 30.84 1.52
CA GLU A 195 10.16 31.43 2.85
C GLU A 195 10.26 30.32 3.90
N SER A 196 11.30 30.34 4.73
CA SER A 196 11.40 29.49 5.90
C SER A 196 10.41 30.00 6.96
N LEU A 197 9.46 29.14 7.33
CA LEU A 197 8.61 29.39 8.48
C LEU A 197 9.34 28.88 9.71
N GLU A 198 10.03 29.78 10.44
CA GLU A 198 10.52 29.43 11.76
C GLU A 198 9.34 29.09 12.67
N SER A 199 9.44 27.95 13.34
CA SER A 199 8.44 27.51 14.32
C SER A 199 8.34 28.58 15.43
N LYS A 200 7.19 29.24 15.48
CA LYS A 200 6.81 30.04 16.62
C LYS A 200 6.42 29.16 17.79
#